data_cebc619262048bd70dd415c4266ee02a
#
_entry.id   cebc619262048bd70dd415c4266ee02a
#
_cell.length_a   1.000
_cell.length_b   1.000
_cell.length_c   1.000
_cell.angle_alpha   90.00
_cell.angle_beta   90.00
_cell.angle_gamma   90.00
#
_symmetry.space_group_name_H-M   'P 1'
#
loop_
_entity.id
_entity.type
_entity.pdbx_description
1 polymer ?
#
loop_
_entity_poly.entity_id
_entity_poly.type
_entity_poly.pdbx_seq_one_letter_code
_entity_poly.pdbx_strand_id
1 'polypeptide(L)'
;MKKLILLTSKDCHLCNQALKLLNQINLDNFEFVKQDIYSKRLYLDSYWDKIPVLLLEERELTWPFDEHLIESFLKTNIKEI
;
A
#
# COMPACT_ATOMS: atom_id res chain seq x y z
N MET A 1 -16.38 -3.52 -1.53
CA MET A 1 -14.98 -3.96 -1.70
C MET A 1 -14.10 -3.26 -0.69
N LYS A 2 -13.07 -3.94 -0.25
CA LYS A 2 -12.12 -3.32 0.66
C LYS A 2 -11.22 -2.37 -0.10
N LYS A 3 -10.89 -1.26 0.53
CA LYS A 3 -10.03 -0.26 -0.07
C LYS A 3 -8.57 -0.60 0.23
N LEU A 4 -7.76 -0.69 -0.83
CA LEU A 4 -6.32 -0.90 -0.71
C LEU A 4 -5.65 0.41 -1.10
N ILE A 5 -4.93 1.01 -0.18
CA ILE A 5 -4.34 2.32 -0.40
C ILE A 5 -2.83 2.18 -0.51
N LEU A 6 -2.26 2.77 -1.56
CA LEU A 6 -0.82 2.90 -1.67
C LEU A 6 -0.45 4.34 -1.36
N LEU A 7 0.25 4.53 -0.25
CA LEU A 7 0.76 5.85 0.12
C LEU A 7 2.01 6.15 -0.69
N THR A 8 2.05 7.30 -1.30
CA THR A 8 3.09 7.64 -2.25
C THR A 8 3.35 9.14 -2.21
N SER A 9 4.34 9.61 -2.96
CA SER A 9 4.58 11.02 -3.17
C SER A 9 5.19 11.21 -4.55
N LYS A 10 5.26 12.47 -4.99
CA LYS A 10 5.93 12.78 -6.25
C LYS A 10 7.42 12.45 -6.13
N ASP A 11 8.02 12.10 -7.25
CA ASP A 11 9.46 11.87 -7.36
C ASP A 11 9.95 10.77 -6.42
N CYS A 12 9.10 9.80 -6.17
CA CYS A 12 9.45 8.68 -5.31
C CYS A 12 9.74 7.46 -6.19
N HIS A 13 11.02 7.14 -6.37
CA HIS A 13 11.45 5.98 -7.15
C HIS A 13 10.87 4.69 -6.61
N LEU A 14 10.95 4.53 -5.30
CA LEU A 14 10.48 3.30 -4.67
C LEU A 14 8.98 3.15 -4.81
N CYS A 15 8.27 4.26 -4.78
CA CYS A 15 6.82 4.23 -4.98
C CYS A 15 6.48 3.76 -6.39
N ASN A 16 7.27 4.16 -7.37
CA ASN A 16 7.09 3.70 -8.75
C ASN A 16 7.33 2.20 -8.86
N GLN A 17 8.33 1.70 -8.15
CA GLN A 17 8.60 0.26 -8.13
C GLN A 17 7.46 -0.50 -7.49
N ALA A 18 6.93 0.02 -6.39
CA ALA A 18 5.79 -0.59 -5.73
C ALA A 18 4.58 -0.64 -6.64
N LEU A 19 4.34 0.44 -7.37
CA LEU A 19 3.21 0.49 -8.29
C LEU A 19 3.34 -0.55 -9.40
N LYS A 20 4.55 -0.76 -9.91
CA LYS A 20 4.79 -1.78 -10.93
C LYS A 20 4.48 -3.16 -10.40
N LEU A 21 4.87 -3.44 -9.17
CA LEU A 21 4.56 -4.73 -8.55
C LEU A 21 3.05 -4.92 -8.43
N LEU A 22 2.37 -3.88 -7.98
CA LEU A 22 0.91 -3.97 -7.79
C LEU A 22 0.18 -4.16 -9.11
N ASN A 23 0.71 -3.57 -10.19
CA ASN A 23 0.09 -3.72 -11.51
C ASN A 23 0.19 -5.14 -12.04
N GLN A 24 1.05 -5.97 -11.47
CA GLN A 24 1.22 -7.36 -11.89
C GLN A 24 0.38 -8.32 -11.07
N ILE A 25 -0.35 -7.81 -10.08
CA ILE A 25 -1.12 -8.63 -9.17
C ILE A 25 -2.60 -8.39 -9.42
N ASN A 26 -3.41 -9.44 -9.29
CA ASN A 26 -4.85 -9.30 -9.45
C ASN A 26 -5.44 -8.64 -8.23
N LEU A 27 -5.95 -7.42 -8.41
CA LEU A 27 -6.57 -6.64 -7.34
C LEU A 27 -8.07 -6.48 -7.54
N ASP A 28 -8.70 -7.41 -8.26
CA ASP A 28 -10.11 -7.29 -8.62
C ASP A 28 -11.04 -7.23 -7.41
N ASN A 29 -10.61 -7.80 -6.28
CA ASN A 29 -11.43 -7.82 -5.07
C ASN A 29 -11.23 -6.59 -4.19
N PHE A 30 -10.48 -5.62 -4.67
CA PHE A 30 -10.13 -4.44 -3.89
C PHE A 30 -10.39 -3.18 -4.68
N GLU A 31 -10.69 -2.12 -3.96
CA GLU A 31 -10.71 -0.78 -4.55
C GLU A 31 -9.33 -0.19 -4.35
N PHE A 32 -8.51 -0.16 -5.40
CA PHE A 32 -7.14 0.31 -5.30
C PHE A 32 -7.07 1.81 -5.48
N VAL A 33 -6.42 2.50 -4.53
CA VAL A 33 -6.32 3.95 -4.52
C VAL A 33 -4.87 4.33 -4.25
N LYS A 34 -4.33 5.25 -5.05
CA LYS A 34 -3.05 5.89 -4.73
C LYS A 34 -3.36 7.15 -3.93
N GLN A 35 -2.64 7.35 -2.85
CA GLN A 35 -2.86 8.47 -1.97
C GLN A 35 -1.54 9.20 -1.74
N ASP A 36 -1.50 10.47 -2.17
CA ASP A 36 -0.34 11.32 -1.91
C ASP A 36 -0.32 11.66 -0.43
N ILE A 37 0.81 11.41 0.24
CA ILE A 37 0.91 11.67 1.68
C ILE A 37 0.78 13.15 2.00
N TYR A 38 1.09 14.02 1.05
CA TYR A 38 0.99 15.46 1.26
C TYR A 38 -0.44 15.96 1.22
N SER A 39 -1.37 15.13 0.78
CA SER A 39 -2.78 15.53 0.74
C SER A 39 -3.46 15.48 2.10
N LYS A 40 -2.86 14.78 3.07
CA LYS A 40 -3.39 14.71 4.42
C LYS A 40 -2.25 14.76 5.41
N ARG A 41 -2.35 15.71 6.35
CA ARG A 41 -1.30 15.90 7.34
C ARG A 41 -1.02 14.66 8.16
N LEU A 42 -2.06 13.91 8.47
CA LEU A 42 -1.91 12.69 9.24
C LEU A 42 -0.98 11.70 8.53
N TYR A 43 -1.17 11.54 7.22
CA TYR A 43 -0.31 10.65 6.45
C TYR A 43 1.11 11.18 6.38
N LEU A 44 1.27 12.47 6.16
CA LEU A 44 2.59 13.06 6.08
C LEU A 44 3.37 12.85 7.37
N ASP A 45 2.73 13.15 8.51
CA ASP A 45 3.40 13.05 9.80
C ASP A 45 3.81 11.63 10.13
N SER A 46 2.98 10.65 9.74
CA SER A 46 3.21 9.26 10.13
C SER A 46 4.09 8.50 9.15
N TYR A 47 4.12 8.89 7.88
CA TYR A 47 4.70 8.04 6.84
C TYR A 47 5.71 8.72 5.93
N TRP A 48 6.08 9.99 6.22
CA TRP A 48 6.92 10.75 5.29
C TRP A 48 8.23 10.03 4.93
N ASP A 49 8.77 9.24 5.85
CA ASP A 49 10.03 8.53 5.62
C ASP A 49 9.82 7.03 5.41
N LYS A 50 8.56 6.59 5.23
CA LYS A 50 8.26 5.17 5.14
C LYS A 50 7.67 4.74 3.81
N ILE A 51 7.27 5.70 2.99
CA ILE A 51 6.64 5.39 1.70
C ILE A 51 7.62 4.66 0.79
N PRO A 52 7.13 3.76 -0.06
CA PRO A 52 5.73 3.41 -0.25
C PRO A 52 5.19 2.50 0.83
N VAL A 53 3.94 2.70 1.20
CA VAL A 53 3.27 1.90 2.22
C VAL A 53 1.92 1.47 1.70
N LEU A 54 1.58 0.19 1.88
CA LEU A 54 0.25 -0.30 1.58
C LEU A 54 -0.58 -0.32 2.85
N LEU A 55 -1.78 0.20 2.75
CA LEU A 55 -2.73 0.18 3.85
C LEU A 55 -3.95 -0.65 3.45
N LEU A 56 -4.33 -1.56 4.32
CA LEU A 56 -5.55 -2.34 4.14
C LEU A 56 -6.23 -2.44 5.48
N GLU A 57 -7.34 -1.74 5.62
CA GLU A 57 -8.06 -1.62 6.87
C GLU A 57 -7.14 -1.04 7.94
N GLU A 58 -6.88 -1.78 9.01
CA GLU A 58 -6.01 -1.27 10.08
C GLU A 58 -4.59 -1.83 10.01
N ARG A 59 -4.25 -2.47 8.90
CA ARG A 59 -2.94 -3.07 8.73
C ARG A 59 -2.12 -2.30 7.71
N GLU A 60 -0.82 -2.37 7.84
CA GLU A 60 0.08 -1.71 6.91
C GLU A 60 1.21 -2.65 6.52
N LEU A 61 1.70 -2.48 5.29
CA LEU A 61 2.87 -3.18 4.79
C LEU A 61 3.84 -2.13 4.26
N THR A 62 5.02 -2.06 4.86
CA THR A 62 6.00 -1.04 4.52
C THR A 62 7.04 -1.60 3.54
N TRP A 63 7.63 -0.70 2.77
CA TRP A 63 8.70 -1.06 1.85
C TRP A 63 9.95 -1.48 2.64
N PRO A 64 10.72 -2.47 2.17
CA PRO A 64 10.56 -3.15 0.88
C PRO A 64 9.57 -4.31 0.94
N PHE A 65 8.90 -4.54 -0.17
CA PHE A 65 8.05 -5.71 -0.31
C PHE A 65 8.11 -6.19 -1.77
N ASP A 66 7.70 -7.44 -1.97
CA ASP A 66 7.63 -8.02 -3.30
C ASP A 66 6.23 -8.58 -3.52
N GLU A 67 6.02 -9.23 -4.68
CA GLU A 67 4.71 -9.76 -4.99
C GLU A 67 4.23 -10.78 -3.96
N HIS A 68 5.14 -11.60 -3.48
CA HIS A 68 4.78 -12.62 -2.49
C HIS A 68 4.30 -11.98 -1.19
N LEU A 69 5.02 -10.97 -0.71
CA LEU A 69 4.63 -10.28 0.51
C LEU A 69 3.30 -9.54 0.34
N ILE A 70 3.10 -8.93 -0.82
CA ILE A 70 1.84 -8.25 -1.09
C ILE A 70 0.70 -9.26 -1.07
N GLU A 71 0.86 -10.39 -1.76
CA GLU A 71 -0.19 -11.39 -1.81
C GLU A 71 -0.52 -11.94 -0.43
N SER A 72 0.52 -12.19 0.37
CA SER A 72 0.30 -12.64 1.74
C SER A 72 -0.44 -11.60 2.57
N PHE A 73 -0.05 -10.33 2.41
CA PHE A 73 -0.69 -9.23 3.11
C PHE A 73 -2.18 -9.15 2.77
N LEU A 74 -2.52 -9.33 1.50
CA LEU A 74 -3.90 -9.25 1.06
C LEU A 74 -4.73 -10.41 1.58
N LYS A 75 -4.11 -11.55 1.83
CA LYS A 75 -4.82 -12.75 2.25
C LYS A 75 -4.97 -12.87 3.76
N THR A 76 -4.17 -12.15 4.53
CA THR A 76 -4.14 -12.31 5.97
C THR A 76 -5.12 -11.42 6.70
N ASN A 77 -6.27 -11.24 6.14
CA ASN A 77 -7.31 -10.45 6.78
C ASN A 77 -8.18 -11.29 7.70
N ILE A 78 -7.81 -12.51 7.88
CA ILE A 78 -8.62 -13.42 8.66
C ILE A 78 -8.35 -13.23 10.12
N LYS A 79 -9.14 -13.37 10.71
CA LYS A 79 -8.88 -13.30 11.90
C LYS A 79 -9.06 -14.49 12.63
N GLU A 80 -8.84 -14.91 12.34
CA GLU A 80 -8.90 -15.66 12.76
C GLU A 80 -9.25 -16.15 13.54
N ILE A 81 -9.44 -16.45 13.82
CA ILE A 81 -9.66 -17.03 14.39
C ILE A 81 -9.72 -17.37 14.67
#